data_9b54545ab9a369da01cfbd4c97e55ef6
#
_entry.id   9b54545ab9a369da01cfbd4c97e55ef6
#
_cell.length_a   1.000
_cell.length_b   1.000
_cell.length_c   1.000
_cell.angle_alpha   90.00
_cell.angle_beta   90.00
_cell.angle_gamma   90.00
#
_symmetry.space_group_name_H-M   'P 1'
#
loop_
_entity.id
_entity.type
_entity.pdbx_description
1 polymer ?
#
loop_
_entity_poly.entity_id
_entity_poly.type
_entity_poly.pdbx_seq_one_letter_code
_entity_poly.pdbx_strand_id
1 'polypeptide(L)'
;MLSRDAEHLYWLSRYVERMENTARIINVHSELMLDFTGSQSAGWKPIISSVDSNKLFRKSYSKYSETTAINFLGDDKNNPNSIISCLHKARYNAKSVKDDLPRSSIEQLNNLFYEFSDGMTSTSKRKRASLVYNMIGGSQRFFGIISDNFSRGYEFEFLRLGRFIERVDMISRIIDSMCIKKEETYKHNYATLEWISMLKTLSAHEAFRKKNRGEIEKADVLLFLCKDDNFPRSLYRCLKILERSILTLPNNKVVSEIIIKLSNKVCLLYTSPSPRDVEE
;
A
#
# COMPACT_ATOMS: atom_id res chain seq x y z
N MET A 1 20.50 3.92 -20.44
CA MET A 1 20.35 3.72 -18.96
C MET A 1 21.17 2.51 -18.55
N LEU A 2 21.97 2.63 -17.49
CA LEU A 2 22.69 1.51 -16.89
C LEU A 2 21.75 0.64 -16.05
N SER A 3 22.03 -0.67 -15.95
CA SER A 3 21.20 -1.58 -15.14
C SER A 3 21.10 -1.13 -13.68
N ARG A 4 22.15 -0.53 -13.15
CA ARG A 4 22.18 0.01 -11.78
C ARG A 4 21.24 1.20 -11.60
N ASP A 5 21.12 2.08 -12.60
CA ASP A 5 20.20 3.22 -12.53
C ASP A 5 18.74 2.75 -12.57
N ALA A 6 18.46 1.76 -13.41
CA ALA A 6 17.15 1.08 -13.44
C ALA A 6 16.77 0.50 -12.08
N GLU A 7 17.73 -0.16 -11.41
CA GLU A 7 17.53 -0.72 -10.07
C GLU A 7 17.24 0.36 -9.04
N HIS A 8 18.01 1.47 -9.05
CA HIS A 8 17.78 2.59 -8.14
C HIS A 8 16.40 3.23 -8.34
N LEU A 9 15.98 3.47 -9.58
CA LEU A 9 14.66 4.03 -9.89
C LEU A 9 13.52 3.10 -9.44
N TYR A 10 13.66 1.80 -9.70
CA TYR A 10 12.72 0.78 -9.27
C TYR A 10 12.57 0.75 -7.74
N TRP A 11 13.69 0.66 -7.00
CA TRP A 11 13.64 0.62 -5.54
C TRP A 11 13.22 1.94 -4.91
N LEU A 12 13.59 3.08 -5.51
CA LEU A 12 13.13 4.40 -5.08
C LEU A 12 11.60 4.42 -4.97
N SER A 13 10.93 4.09 -6.06
CA SER A 13 9.46 4.14 -6.12
C SER A 13 8.80 3.05 -5.25
N ARG A 14 9.41 1.87 -5.10
CA ARG A 14 8.96 0.86 -4.14
C ARG A 14 8.97 1.38 -2.72
N TYR A 15 10.05 2.03 -2.29
CA TYR A 15 10.15 2.54 -0.92
C TYR A 15 9.18 3.70 -0.67
N VAL A 16 8.96 4.58 -1.64
CA VAL A 16 7.97 5.67 -1.50
C VAL A 16 6.54 5.10 -1.40
N GLU A 17 6.15 4.15 -2.25
CA GLU A 17 4.83 3.52 -2.18
C GLU A 17 4.65 2.69 -0.89
N ARG A 18 5.70 1.99 -0.42
CA ARG A 18 5.68 1.24 0.84
C ARG A 18 5.49 2.16 2.03
N MET A 19 6.20 3.26 2.09
CA MET A 19 6.06 4.30 3.10
C MET A 19 4.62 4.83 3.15
N GLU A 20 4.05 5.17 1.98
CA GLU A 20 2.66 5.62 1.87
C GLU A 20 1.68 4.57 2.40
N ASN A 21 1.82 3.31 1.98
CA ASN A 21 0.94 2.23 2.42
C ASN A 21 1.04 1.98 3.93
N THR A 22 2.25 2.01 4.50
CA THR A 22 2.45 1.90 5.96
C THR A 22 1.79 3.06 6.70
N ALA A 23 1.93 4.29 6.20
CA ALA A 23 1.28 5.47 6.77
C ALA A 23 -0.25 5.36 6.73
N ARG A 24 -0.83 4.88 5.62
CA ARG A 24 -2.28 4.64 5.50
C ARG A 24 -2.78 3.61 6.51
N ILE A 25 -2.06 2.51 6.64
CA ILE A 25 -2.40 1.45 7.60
C ILE A 25 -2.42 2.01 9.03
N ILE A 26 -1.40 2.76 9.42
CA ILE A 26 -1.33 3.39 10.75
C ILE A 26 -2.50 4.36 10.95
N ASN A 27 -2.72 5.27 10.00
CA ASN A 27 -3.74 6.31 10.10
C ASN A 27 -5.14 5.71 10.27
N VAL A 28 -5.54 4.85 9.33
CA VAL A 28 -6.89 4.26 9.33
C VAL A 28 -7.11 3.34 10.52
N HIS A 29 -6.10 2.56 10.91
CA HIS A 29 -6.24 1.68 12.08
C HIS A 29 -6.31 2.48 13.39
N SER A 30 -5.58 3.58 13.51
CA SER A 30 -5.70 4.48 14.67
C SER A 30 -7.09 5.12 14.77
N GLU A 31 -7.70 5.50 13.64
CA GLU A 31 -9.08 5.99 13.58
C GLU A 31 -10.07 4.87 13.99
N LEU A 32 -9.92 3.67 13.44
CA LEU A 32 -10.75 2.53 13.77
C LEU A 32 -10.73 2.21 15.27
N MET A 33 -9.57 2.30 15.91
CA MET A 33 -9.43 2.06 17.36
C MET A 33 -10.13 3.10 18.23
N LEU A 34 -10.45 4.30 17.72
CA LEU A 34 -11.25 5.29 18.43
C LEU A 34 -12.75 4.91 18.46
N ASP A 35 -13.22 4.23 17.40
CA ASP A 35 -14.61 3.79 17.28
C ASP A 35 -14.90 2.51 18.11
N PHE A 36 -13.84 1.77 18.49
CA PHE A 36 -13.96 0.56 19.32
C PHE A 36 -13.73 0.88 20.80
N THR A 37 -14.82 0.92 21.56
CA THR A 37 -14.77 1.02 23.03
C THR A 37 -14.89 -0.38 23.65
N GLY A 38 -13.80 -0.94 24.22
CA GLY A 38 -13.83 -2.18 25.01
C GLY A 38 -12.88 -3.29 24.56
N SER A 39 -12.96 -4.45 25.22
CA SER A 39 -12.08 -5.61 25.08
C SER A 39 -12.19 -6.37 23.74
N GLN A 40 -13.09 -5.99 22.85
CA GLN A 40 -13.36 -6.67 21.58
C GLN A 40 -12.58 -6.09 20.40
N SER A 41 -11.69 -5.13 20.62
CA SER A 41 -10.88 -4.59 19.53
C SER A 41 -9.90 -5.65 19.01
N ALA A 42 -9.81 -5.79 17.68
CA ALA A 42 -8.85 -6.67 17.03
C ALA A 42 -7.38 -6.32 17.37
N GLY A 43 -7.16 -5.16 18.02
CA GLY A 43 -5.85 -4.68 18.43
C GLY A 43 -4.88 -4.47 17.26
N TRP A 44 -3.63 -4.23 17.58
CA TRP A 44 -2.57 -3.95 16.59
C TRP A 44 -1.88 -5.20 16.02
N LYS A 45 -2.10 -6.38 16.63
CA LYS A 45 -1.47 -7.63 16.17
C LYS A 45 -1.82 -8.02 14.73
N PRO A 46 -3.11 -7.95 14.26
CA PRO A 46 -3.45 -8.24 12.87
C PRO A 46 -2.74 -7.31 11.88
N ILE A 47 -2.55 -6.04 12.25
CA ILE A 47 -1.86 -5.05 11.41
C ILE A 47 -0.38 -5.40 11.24
N ILE A 48 0.31 -5.75 12.33
CA ILE A 48 1.70 -6.20 12.25
C ILE A 48 1.82 -7.50 11.44
N SER A 49 0.81 -8.37 11.51
CA SER A 49 0.74 -9.60 10.71
C SER A 49 0.55 -9.33 9.23
N SER A 50 -0.31 -8.38 8.86
CA SER A 50 -0.59 -8.06 7.44
C SER A 50 0.63 -7.53 6.69
N VAL A 51 1.58 -6.92 7.40
CA VAL A 51 2.88 -6.49 6.83
C VAL A 51 4.00 -7.54 7.01
N ASP A 52 3.64 -8.79 7.37
CA ASP A 52 4.56 -9.93 7.58
C ASP A 52 5.74 -9.63 8.52
N SER A 53 5.49 -8.90 9.59
CA SER A 53 6.55 -8.40 10.48
C SER A 53 6.46 -8.92 11.92
N ASN A 54 5.61 -9.91 12.19
CA ASN A 54 5.43 -10.44 13.56
C ASN A 54 6.70 -10.97 14.21
N LYS A 55 7.52 -11.72 13.46
CA LYS A 55 8.79 -12.27 13.98
C LYS A 55 9.75 -11.15 14.38
N LEU A 56 9.84 -10.12 13.53
CA LEU A 56 10.70 -8.97 13.78
C LEU A 56 10.17 -8.11 14.93
N PHE A 57 8.86 -7.87 14.97
CA PHE A 57 8.20 -7.13 16.05
C PHE A 57 8.51 -7.76 17.43
N ARG A 58 8.32 -9.08 17.55
CA ARG A 58 8.55 -9.82 18.82
C ARG A 58 9.99 -9.81 19.32
N LYS A 59 10.97 -9.49 18.47
CA LYS A 59 12.37 -9.33 18.91
C LYS A 59 12.58 -8.06 19.73
N SER A 60 11.82 -7.00 19.46
CA SER A 60 12.01 -5.68 20.06
C SER A 60 10.86 -5.28 21.01
N TYR A 61 9.68 -5.86 20.83
CA TYR A 61 8.47 -5.45 21.54
C TYR A 61 7.71 -6.66 22.11
N SER A 62 7.34 -6.58 23.39
CA SER A 62 6.62 -7.66 24.10
C SER A 62 5.09 -7.56 23.96
N LYS A 63 4.54 -6.35 23.74
CA LYS A 63 3.10 -6.08 23.70
C LYS A 63 2.69 -5.36 22.41
N TYR A 64 1.54 -5.76 21.86
CA TYR A 64 0.91 -5.13 20.70
C TYR A 64 0.01 -3.97 21.15
N SER A 65 0.61 -2.85 21.57
CA SER A 65 -0.10 -1.61 21.89
C SER A 65 -0.03 -0.63 20.71
N GLU A 66 -0.89 0.40 20.72
CA GLU A 66 -0.84 1.49 19.75
C GLU A 66 0.57 2.11 19.68
N THR A 67 1.14 2.44 20.83
CA THR A 67 2.47 3.06 20.92
C THR A 67 3.56 2.17 20.33
N THR A 68 3.59 0.88 20.69
CA THR A 68 4.64 -0.04 20.20
C THR A 68 4.46 -0.33 18.71
N ALA A 69 3.23 -0.45 18.21
CA ALA A 69 2.96 -0.66 16.80
C ALA A 69 3.32 0.57 15.94
N ILE A 70 2.93 1.78 16.38
CA ILE A 70 3.29 3.01 15.68
C ILE A 70 4.80 3.24 15.69
N ASN A 71 5.49 2.99 16.81
CA ASN A 71 6.95 3.09 16.85
C ASN A 71 7.60 2.08 15.90
N PHE A 72 7.17 0.82 15.91
CA PHE A 72 7.72 -0.22 15.04
C PHE A 72 7.49 0.05 13.56
N LEU A 73 6.28 0.46 13.18
CA LEU A 73 5.94 0.74 11.78
C LEU A 73 6.43 2.11 11.31
N GLY A 74 6.57 3.07 12.23
CA GLY A 74 6.96 4.44 11.93
C GLY A 74 8.46 4.67 12.00
N ASP A 75 9.05 4.56 13.20
CA ASP A 75 10.38 5.09 13.50
C ASP A 75 11.45 4.03 13.85
N ASP A 76 11.10 2.77 13.95
CA ASP A 76 12.07 1.72 14.27
C ASP A 76 13.02 1.47 13.10
N LYS A 77 14.28 1.88 13.25
CA LYS A 77 15.35 1.72 12.24
C LYS A 77 15.73 0.24 12.02
N ASN A 78 15.46 -0.64 12.99
CA ASN A 78 15.68 -2.08 12.85
C ASN A 78 14.59 -2.75 12.01
N ASN A 79 13.43 -2.08 11.83
CA ASN A 79 12.41 -2.53 10.90
C ASN A 79 12.72 -1.98 9.50
N PRO A 80 13.14 -2.83 8.54
CA PRO A 80 13.49 -2.38 7.19
C PRO A 80 12.29 -1.81 6.40
N ASN A 81 11.06 -2.02 6.89
CA ASN A 81 9.81 -1.59 6.29
C ASN A 81 9.14 -0.44 7.06
N SER A 82 9.77 0.09 8.11
CA SER A 82 9.26 1.29 8.80
C SER A 82 9.27 2.51 7.87
N ILE A 83 8.44 3.50 8.18
CA ILE A 83 8.37 4.76 7.40
C ILE A 83 9.76 5.40 7.31
N ILE A 84 10.47 5.53 8.44
CA ILE A 84 11.80 6.14 8.46
C ILE A 84 12.83 5.37 7.64
N SER A 85 12.83 4.02 7.72
CA SER A 85 13.72 3.16 6.94
C SER A 85 13.42 3.25 5.45
N CYS A 86 12.15 3.30 5.07
CA CYS A 86 11.74 3.48 3.68
C CYS A 86 12.14 4.86 3.14
N LEU A 87 11.94 5.93 3.89
CA LEU A 87 12.39 7.28 3.52
C LEU A 87 13.90 7.36 3.35
N HIS A 88 14.66 6.76 4.27
CA HIS A 88 16.13 6.70 4.17
C HIS A 88 16.57 5.99 2.88
N LYS A 89 16.00 4.81 2.59
CA LYS A 89 16.33 4.04 1.39
C LYS A 89 15.86 4.73 0.10
N ALA A 90 14.70 5.38 0.12
CA ALA A 90 14.21 6.17 -1.01
C ALA A 90 15.18 7.32 -1.33
N ARG A 91 15.64 8.07 -0.32
CA ARG A 91 16.63 9.14 -0.49
C ARG A 91 17.98 8.64 -1.00
N TYR A 92 18.44 7.49 -0.48
CA TYR A 92 19.68 6.87 -0.97
C TYR A 92 19.59 6.57 -2.46
N ASN A 93 18.50 5.92 -2.90
CA ASN A 93 18.28 5.60 -4.31
C ASN A 93 18.13 6.87 -5.17
N ALA A 94 17.37 7.87 -4.71
CA ALA A 94 17.22 9.13 -5.42
C ALA A 94 18.54 9.88 -5.60
N LYS A 95 19.43 9.85 -4.59
CA LYS A 95 20.76 10.45 -4.67
C LYS A 95 21.63 9.78 -5.74
N SER A 96 21.49 8.45 -5.91
CA SER A 96 22.28 7.69 -6.89
C SER A 96 21.91 8.00 -8.34
N VAL A 97 20.68 8.47 -8.59
CA VAL A 97 20.14 8.83 -9.92
C VAL A 97 19.65 10.28 -9.96
N LYS A 98 20.32 11.16 -9.20
CA LYS A 98 19.89 12.56 -9.02
C LYS A 98 19.86 13.36 -10.33
N ASP A 99 20.73 13.00 -11.29
CA ASP A 99 20.84 13.70 -12.56
C ASP A 99 19.72 13.34 -13.54
N ASP A 100 19.04 12.21 -13.31
CA ASP A 100 17.88 11.76 -14.09
C ASP A 100 16.56 12.27 -13.51
N LEU A 101 16.52 12.63 -12.21
CA LEU A 101 15.28 12.99 -11.53
C LEU A 101 14.98 14.49 -11.55
N PRO A 102 13.69 14.90 -11.65
CA PRO A 102 13.32 16.29 -11.40
C PRO A 102 13.78 16.73 -10.01
N ARG A 103 14.51 17.85 -9.94
CA ARG A 103 15.05 18.39 -8.68
C ARG A 103 13.98 18.53 -7.60
N SER A 104 12.79 18.99 -7.96
CA SER A 104 11.67 19.13 -7.05
C SER A 104 11.20 17.80 -6.41
N SER A 105 11.41 16.67 -7.09
CA SER A 105 11.10 15.34 -6.51
C SER A 105 12.10 14.96 -5.42
N ILE A 106 13.37 15.31 -5.59
CA ILE A 106 14.43 15.08 -4.58
C ILE A 106 14.21 15.98 -3.37
N GLU A 107 13.88 17.25 -3.60
CA GLU A 107 13.54 18.21 -2.54
C GLU A 107 12.31 17.72 -1.75
N GLN A 108 11.28 17.22 -2.42
CA GLN A 108 10.09 16.64 -1.78
C GLN A 108 10.45 15.45 -0.87
N LEU A 109 11.32 14.54 -1.31
CA LEU A 109 11.76 13.41 -0.48
C LEU A 109 12.58 13.87 0.74
N ASN A 110 13.43 14.88 0.56
CA ASN A 110 14.18 15.45 1.67
C ASN A 110 13.25 16.09 2.70
N ASN A 111 12.27 16.87 2.26
CA ASN A 111 11.28 17.48 3.14
C ASN A 111 10.52 16.43 3.95
N LEU A 112 10.03 15.35 3.30
CA LEU A 112 9.36 14.26 3.98
C LEU A 112 10.24 13.58 5.03
N PHE A 113 11.51 13.35 4.69
CA PHE A 113 12.45 12.72 5.62
C PHE A 113 12.70 13.57 6.87
N TYR A 114 13.00 14.86 6.70
CA TYR A 114 13.28 15.74 7.83
C TYR A 114 12.02 15.98 8.66
N GLU A 115 10.88 16.25 8.01
CA GLU A 115 9.60 16.42 8.70
C GLU A 115 9.27 15.20 9.58
N PHE A 116 9.45 13.99 9.04
CA PHE A 116 9.14 12.76 9.77
C PHE A 116 10.15 12.50 10.89
N SER A 117 11.44 12.62 10.61
CA SER A 117 12.52 12.38 11.57
C SER A 117 12.41 13.30 12.78
N ASP A 118 12.19 14.59 12.54
CA ASP A 118 12.06 15.58 13.62
C ASP A 118 10.73 15.48 14.36
N GLY A 119 9.66 15.17 13.63
CA GLY A 119 8.31 15.12 14.19
C GLY A 119 8.04 13.91 15.07
N MET A 120 8.68 12.74 14.80
CA MET A 120 8.48 11.53 15.60
C MET A 120 9.06 11.63 17.02
N THR A 121 9.95 12.56 17.29
CA THR A 121 10.43 12.87 18.65
C THR A 121 9.34 13.46 19.55
N SER A 122 8.24 13.94 18.98
CA SER A 122 7.13 14.55 19.73
C SER A 122 6.39 13.53 20.59
N THR A 123 6.13 13.86 21.84
CA THR A 123 5.30 13.07 22.76
C THR A 123 3.79 13.20 22.47
N SER A 124 3.38 14.23 21.70
CA SER A 124 1.98 14.49 21.37
C SER A 124 1.42 13.48 20.36
N LYS A 125 0.39 12.72 20.78
CA LYS A 125 -0.34 11.77 19.91
C LYS A 125 -0.91 12.47 18.66
N ARG A 126 -1.49 13.67 18.84
CA ARG A 126 -2.07 14.47 17.73
C ARG A 126 -1.02 14.86 16.70
N LYS A 127 0.17 15.30 17.16
CA LYS A 127 1.27 15.68 16.26
C LYS A 127 1.76 14.48 15.47
N ARG A 128 1.93 13.32 16.10
CA ARG A 128 2.33 12.08 15.41
C ARG A 128 1.31 11.61 14.38
N ALA A 129 0.00 11.69 14.70
CA ALA A 129 -1.07 11.37 13.76
C ALA A 129 -1.05 12.30 12.53
N SER A 130 -0.91 13.63 12.76
CA SER A 130 -0.77 14.60 11.66
C SER A 130 0.45 14.32 10.80
N LEU A 131 1.57 13.95 11.41
CA LEU A 131 2.80 13.62 10.70
C LEU A 131 2.62 12.39 9.79
N VAL A 132 2.01 11.32 10.31
CA VAL A 132 1.71 10.11 9.53
C VAL A 132 0.78 10.45 8.35
N TYR A 133 -0.23 11.29 8.59
CA TYR A 133 -1.12 11.76 7.53
C TYR A 133 -0.37 12.57 6.45
N ASN A 134 0.56 13.44 6.86
CA ASN A 134 1.37 14.23 5.92
C ASN A 134 2.26 13.36 5.02
N MET A 135 2.69 12.18 5.50
CA MET A 135 3.45 11.22 4.68
C MET A 135 2.63 10.72 3.48
N ILE A 136 1.32 10.55 3.66
CA ILE A 136 0.41 10.15 2.57
C ILE A 136 0.36 11.24 1.49
N GLY A 137 0.04 12.48 1.88
CA GLY A 137 -0.02 13.61 0.95
C GLY A 137 1.31 13.93 0.28
N GLY A 138 2.40 13.79 1.04
CA GLY A 138 3.76 14.03 0.54
C GLY A 138 4.21 13.00 -0.50
N SER A 139 3.84 11.73 -0.34
CA SER A 139 4.10 10.69 -1.34
C SER A 139 3.29 10.94 -2.62
N GLN A 140 2.03 11.34 -2.49
CA GLN A 140 1.19 11.70 -3.63
C GLN A 140 1.79 12.89 -4.40
N ARG A 141 2.31 13.90 -3.69
CA ARG A 141 3.03 15.03 -4.28
C ARG A 141 4.28 14.57 -5.02
N PHE A 142 5.08 13.69 -4.42
CA PHE A 142 6.25 13.11 -5.09
C PHE A 142 5.88 12.45 -6.43
N PHE A 143 4.89 11.57 -6.43
CA PHE A 143 4.45 10.91 -7.66
C PHE A 143 3.76 11.86 -8.66
N GLY A 144 3.11 12.91 -8.20
CA GLY A 144 2.59 14.00 -9.04
C GLY A 144 3.71 14.72 -9.78
N ILE A 145 4.77 15.12 -9.06
CA ILE A 145 5.96 15.73 -9.64
C ILE A 145 6.59 14.82 -10.72
N ILE A 146 6.77 13.53 -10.42
CA ILE A 146 7.28 12.56 -11.40
C ILE A 146 6.34 12.46 -12.60
N SER A 147 5.03 12.42 -12.36
CA SER A 147 4.04 12.33 -13.44
C SER A 147 4.08 13.52 -14.39
N ASP A 148 4.33 14.72 -13.88
CA ASP A 148 4.21 15.95 -14.65
C ASP A 148 5.54 16.42 -15.27
N ASN A 149 6.69 16.11 -14.62
CA ASN A 149 7.97 16.68 -14.98
C ASN A 149 9.03 15.66 -15.43
N PHE A 150 8.69 14.37 -15.48
CA PHE A 150 9.66 13.34 -15.85
C PHE A 150 9.40 12.82 -17.28
N SER A 151 10.46 12.73 -18.10
CA SER A 151 10.38 12.22 -19.47
C SER A 151 9.89 10.77 -19.53
N ARG A 152 9.09 10.45 -20.56
CA ARG A 152 8.48 9.12 -20.75
C ARG A 152 9.43 8.14 -21.43
N GLY A 153 10.57 7.85 -20.78
CA GLY A 153 11.57 6.87 -21.20
C GLY A 153 11.53 5.61 -20.34
N TYR A 154 12.55 4.77 -20.49
CA TYR A 154 12.71 3.56 -19.68
C TYR A 154 12.83 3.89 -18.19
N GLU A 155 13.46 4.99 -17.84
CA GLU A 155 13.61 5.51 -16.48
C GLU A 155 12.25 5.68 -15.80
N PHE A 156 11.30 6.30 -16.51
CA PHE A 156 9.93 6.47 -16.04
C PHE A 156 9.23 5.12 -15.83
N GLU A 157 9.44 4.17 -16.74
CA GLU A 157 8.80 2.86 -16.64
C GLU A 157 9.37 2.06 -15.45
N PHE A 158 10.65 2.17 -15.11
CA PHE A 158 11.20 1.53 -13.91
C PHE A 158 10.63 2.13 -12.62
N LEU A 159 10.44 3.44 -12.53
CA LEU A 159 9.71 4.06 -11.43
C LEU A 159 8.26 3.54 -11.35
N ARG A 160 7.59 3.43 -12.49
CA ARG A 160 6.23 2.91 -12.58
C ARG A 160 6.14 1.45 -12.13
N LEU A 161 7.05 0.60 -12.60
CA LEU A 161 7.13 -0.81 -12.20
C LEU A 161 7.31 -0.95 -10.69
N GLY A 162 8.26 -0.25 -10.10
CA GLY A 162 8.50 -0.29 -8.66
C GLY A 162 7.24 0.10 -7.87
N ARG A 163 6.60 1.21 -8.25
CA ARG A 163 5.37 1.67 -7.61
C ARG A 163 4.24 0.64 -7.65
N PHE A 164 3.94 0.12 -8.85
CA PHE A 164 2.78 -0.75 -9.03
C PHE A 164 3.01 -2.18 -8.55
N ILE A 165 4.23 -2.70 -8.60
CA ILE A 165 4.58 -3.99 -7.97
C ILE A 165 4.38 -3.90 -6.45
N GLU A 166 4.87 -2.83 -5.80
CA GLU A 166 4.67 -2.63 -4.37
C GLU A 166 3.18 -2.50 -4.01
N ARG A 167 2.43 -1.81 -4.86
CA ARG A 167 0.98 -1.63 -4.68
C ARG A 167 0.23 -2.96 -4.77
N VAL A 168 0.51 -3.79 -5.76
CA VAL A 168 -0.09 -5.12 -5.90
C VAL A 168 0.25 -6.00 -4.71
N ASP A 169 1.53 -6.03 -4.28
CA ASP A 169 1.97 -6.80 -3.11
C ASP A 169 1.21 -6.38 -1.85
N MET A 170 1.08 -5.09 -1.59
CA MET A 170 0.39 -4.59 -0.40
C MET A 170 -1.13 -4.84 -0.44
N ILE A 171 -1.78 -4.61 -1.59
CA ILE A 171 -3.21 -4.87 -1.74
C ILE A 171 -3.51 -6.35 -1.50
N SER A 172 -2.74 -7.25 -2.09
CA SER A 172 -2.93 -8.69 -1.92
C SER A 172 -2.73 -9.13 -0.46
N ARG A 173 -1.74 -8.61 0.25
CA ARG A 173 -1.53 -8.88 1.70
C ARG A 173 -2.66 -8.36 2.56
N ILE A 174 -3.19 -7.17 2.28
CA ILE A 174 -4.31 -6.60 3.03
C ILE A 174 -5.57 -7.46 2.81
N ILE A 175 -5.87 -7.83 1.56
CA ILE A 175 -7.00 -8.72 1.24
C ILE A 175 -6.83 -10.07 1.95
N ASP A 176 -5.67 -10.70 1.84
CA ASP A 176 -5.36 -11.99 2.45
C ASP A 176 -5.55 -11.95 3.98
N SER A 177 -5.03 -10.93 4.64
CA SER A 177 -5.16 -10.74 6.09
C SER A 177 -6.60 -10.63 6.57
N MET A 178 -7.50 -10.11 5.73
CA MET A 178 -8.93 -10.00 6.01
C MET A 178 -9.68 -11.30 5.74
N CYS A 179 -9.26 -12.06 4.71
CA CYS A 179 -9.88 -13.33 4.36
C CYS A 179 -9.53 -14.47 5.33
N ILE A 180 -8.34 -14.44 5.95
CA ILE A 180 -7.88 -15.44 6.93
C ILE A 180 -8.60 -15.30 8.28
N LYS A 181 -9.15 -14.12 8.60
CA LYS A 181 -9.91 -13.95 9.84
C LYS A 181 -11.16 -14.83 9.81
N LYS A 182 -11.26 -15.77 10.77
CA LYS A 182 -12.42 -16.66 10.89
C LYS A 182 -13.66 -15.85 11.21
N GLU A 183 -14.75 -16.13 10.51
CA GLU A 183 -16.06 -15.48 10.65
C GLU A 183 -16.70 -15.69 12.04
N GLU A 184 -16.19 -16.63 12.85
CA GLU A 184 -16.81 -17.10 14.10
C GLU A 184 -16.71 -16.12 15.29
N THR A 185 -15.98 -15.00 15.17
CA THR A 185 -15.60 -14.20 16.36
C THR A 185 -16.33 -12.84 16.49
N TYR A 186 -17.07 -12.39 15.48
CA TYR A 186 -17.58 -11.01 15.50
C TYR A 186 -19.08 -10.89 15.21
N LYS A 187 -19.77 -10.04 16.00
CA LYS A 187 -21.12 -9.58 15.67
C LYS A 187 -21.09 -8.87 14.30
N HIS A 188 -22.12 -9.05 13.49
CA HIS A 188 -22.26 -8.53 12.10
C HIS A 188 -21.77 -7.07 11.91
N ASN A 189 -22.08 -6.19 12.84
CA ASN A 189 -21.66 -4.77 12.79
C ASN A 189 -20.15 -4.56 12.80
N TYR A 190 -19.36 -5.42 13.44
CA TYR A 190 -17.90 -5.32 13.48
C TYR A 190 -17.26 -5.73 12.15
N ALA A 191 -17.81 -6.74 11.49
CA ALA A 191 -17.33 -7.18 10.19
C ALA A 191 -17.47 -6.06 9.16
N THR A 192 -18.59 -5.35 9.13
CA THR A 192 -18.80 -4.21 8.23
C THR A 192 -17.80 -3.08 8.48
N LEU A 193 -17.50 -2.74 9.74
CA LEU A 193 -16.50 -1.72 10.08
C LEU A 193 -15.10 -2.10 9.64
N GLU A 194 -14.72 -3.38 9.72
CA GLU A 194 -13.44 -3.87 9.22
C GLU A 194 -13.34 -3.76 7.69
N TRP A 195 -14.40 -4.06 6.94
CA TRP A 195 -14.45 -3.89 5.48
C TRP A 195 -14.38 -2.40 5.10
N ILE A 196 -15.05 -1.52 5.83
CA ILE A 196 -14.93 -0.06 5.66
C ILE A 196 -13.49 0.39 5.90
N SER A 197 -12.87 -0.09 6.97
CA SER A 197 -11.49 0.23 7.32
C SER A 197 -10.51 -0.22 6.22
N MET A 198 -10.70 -1.42 5.68
CA MET A 198 -9.89 -1.90 4.55
C MET A 198 -10.08 -1.02 3.30
N LEU A 199 -11.32 -0.69 2.95
CA LEU A 199 -11.61 0.23 1.84
C LEU A 199 -10.94 1.60 2.05
N LYS A 200 -11.00 2.16 3.27
CA LYS A 200 -10.33 3.42 3.62
C LYS A 200 -8.80 3.31 3.50
N THR A 201 -8.20 2.22 3.99
CA THR A 201 -6.76 1.96 3.89
C THR A 201 -6.29 1.96 2.43
N LEU A 202 -7.08 1.39 1.54
CA LEU A 202 -6.81 1.35 0.10
C LEU A 202 -7.31 2.60 -0.66
N SER A 203 -7.84 3.63 0.05
CA SER A 203 -8.50 4.81 -0.55
C SER A 203 -9.60 4.44 -1.54
N ALA A 204 -10.31 3.38 -1.26
CA ALA A 204 -11.30 2.76 -2.12
C ALA A 204 -12.73 3.09 -1.69
N HIS A 205 -12.93 3.59 -0.46
CA HIS A 205 -14.24 3.72 0.17
C HIS A 205 -15.21 4.58 -0.66
N GLU A 206 -14.79 5.78 -1.08
CA GLU A 206 -15.64 6.70 -1.84
C GLU A 206 -15.95 6.14 -3.23
N ALA A 207 -14.95 5.55 -3.90
CA ALA A 207 -15.13 4.96 -5.23
C ALA A 207 -16.04 3.72 -5.16
N PHE A 208 -15.90 2.89 -4.12
CA PHE A 208 -16.78 1.76 -3.87
C PHE A 208 -18.23 2.21 -3.63
N ARG A 209 -18.44 3.18 -2.72
CA ARG A 209 -19.78 3.71 -2.39
C ARG A 209 -20.47 4.37 -3.58
N LYS A 210 -19.72 4.95 -4.51
CA LYS A 210 -20.27 5.50 -5.75
C LYS A 210 -20.85 4.43 -6.67
N LYS A 211 -20.25 3.23 -6.69
CA LYS A 211 -20.74 2.08 -7.49
C LYS A 211 -21.78 1.24 -6.74
N ASN A 212 -21.57 1.02 -5.44
CA ASN A 212 -22.38 0.15 -4.61
C ASN A 212 -23.12 0.98 -3.55
N ARG A 213 -24.42 1.17 -3.75
CA ARG A 213 -25.27 2.01 -2.87
C ARG A 213 -25.89 1.23 -1.71
N GLY A 214 -25.80 -0.09 -1.72
CA GLY A 214 -26.33 -0.99 -0.69
C GLY A 214 -25.46 -1.11 0.56
N GLU A 215 -25.69 -2.15 1.34
CA GLU A 215 -24.82 -2.55 2.44
C GLU A 215 -23.44 -2.95 1.93
N ILE A 216 -22.44 -2.88 2.81
CA ILE A 216 -21.05 -3.23 2.44
C ILE A 216 -20.87 -4.72 2.72
N GLU A 217 -20.96 -5.51 1.66
CA GLU A 217 -20.77 -6.96 1.71
C GLU A 217 -19.35 -7.36 1.29
N LYS A 218 -18.87 -8.44 1.93
CA LYS A 218 -17.54 -9.02 1.65
C LYS A 218 -17.31 -9.30 0.16
N ALA A 219 -18.30 -9.93 -0.48
CA ALA A 219 -18.19 -10.32 -1.89
C ALA A 219 -18.01 -9.11 -2.81
N ASP A 220 -18.81 -8.06 -2.60
CA ASP A 220 -18.77 -6.84 -3.41
C ASP A 220 -17.46 -6.08 -3.22
N VAL A 221 -16.98 -5.99 -1.96
CA VAL A 221 -15.69 -5.36 -1.66
C VAL A 221 -14.54 -6.09 -2.33
N LEU A 222 -14.50 -7.42 -2.24
CA LEU A 222 -13.46 -8.23 -2.87
C LEU A 222 -13.54 -8.15 -4.40
N LEU A 223 -14.73 -8.20 -4.97
CA LEU A 223 -14.94 -8.05 -6.41
C LEU A 223 -14.42 -6.69 -6.90
N PHE A 224 -14.76 -5.61 -6.20
CA PHE A 224 -14.30 -4.26 -6.51
C PHE A 224 -12.77 -4.13 -6.43
N LEU A 225 -12.18 -4.56 -5.33
CA LEU A 225 -10.72 -4.45 -5.13
C LEU A 225 -9.92 -5.36 -6.06
N CYS A 226 -10.47 -6.51 -6.46
CA CYS A 226 -9.77 -7.41 -7.37
C CYS A 226 -9.96 -7.03 -8.84
N LYS A 227 -11.19 -6.72 -9.28
CA LYS A 227 -11.54 -6.69 -10.72
C LYS A 227 -11.85 -5.33 -11.31
N ASP A 228 -12.08 -4.29 -10.50
CA ASP A 228 -12.44 -2.98 -11.05
C ASP A 228 -11.32 -2.44 -11.96
N ASP A 229 -11.63 -2.20 -13.24
CA ASP A 229 -10.65 -1.76 -14.24
C ASP A 229 -10.44 -0.23 -14.24
N ASN A 230 -11.30 0.53 -13.58
CA ASN A 230 -11.22 1.99 -13.48
C ASN A 230 -10.61 2.46 -12.15
N PHE A 231 -10.70 1.65 -11.09
CA PHE A 231 -10.18 2.04 -9.79
C PHE A 231 -8.64 1.88 -9.73
N PRO A 232 -7.87 2.97 -9.44
CA PRO A 232 -6.41 2.96 -9.54
C PRO A 232 -5.67 2.01 -8.59
N ARG A 233 -6.37 1.51 -7.56
CA ARG A 233 -5.83 0.57 -6.57
C ARG A 233 -6.55 -0.78 -6.58
N SER A 234 -7.23 -1.16 -7.67
CA SER A 234 -7.64 -2.55 -7.88
C SER A 234 -6.45 -3.39 -8.35
N LEU A 235 -6.45 -4.69 -8.03
CA LEU A 235 -5.40 -5.60 -8.47
C LEU A 235 -5.34 -5.64 -10.01
N TYR A 236 -6.49 -5.79 -10.65
CA TYR A 236 -6.57 -5.87 -12.12
C TYR A 236 -6.01 -4.60 -12.80
N ARG A 237 -6.42 -3.41 -12.34
CA ARG A 237 -5.91 -2.15 -12.90
C ARG A 237 -4.40 -1.99 -12.71
N CYS A 238 -3.89 -2.36 -11.53
CA CYS A 238 -2.46 -2.32 -11.27
C CYS A 238 -1.68 -3.28 -12.17
N LEU A 239 -2.17 -4.51 -12.37
CA LEU A 239 -1.56 -5.49 -13.27
C LEU A 239 -1.58 -5.03 -14.74
N LYS A 240 -2.66 -4.40 -15.20
CA LYS A 240 -2.72 -3.79 -16.54
C LYS A 240 -1.71 -2.64 -16.73
N ILE A 241 -1.45 -1.87 -15.69
CA ILE A 241 -0.42 -0.82 -15.76
C ILE A 241 0.97 -1.45 -15.82
N LEU A 242 1.22 -2.52 -15.03
CA LEU A 242 2.48 -3.27 -15.07
C LEU A 242 2.71 -3.91 -16.44
N GLU A 243 1.70 -4.53 -17.02
CA GLU A 243 1.75 -5.13 -18.36
C GLU A 243 2.19 -4.09 -19.41
N ARG A 244 1.54 -2.92 -19.42
CA ARG A 244 1.89 -1.82 -20.33
C ARG A 244 3.32 -1.33 -20.14
N SER A 245 3.77 -1.17 -18.88
CA SER A 245 5.13 -0.73 -18.58
C SER A 245 6.18 -1.75 -19.03
N ILE A 246 5.94 -3.05 -18.81
CA ILE A 246 6.86 -4.10 -19.19
C ILE A 246 6.99 -4.22 -20.70
N LEU A 247 5.88 -4.10 -21.44
CA LEU A 247 5.88 -4.19 -22.91
C LEU A 247 6.73 -3.09 -23.60
N THR A 248 7.00 -1.97 -22.91
CA THR A 248 7.88 -0.92 -23.43
C THR A 248 9.37 -1.21 -23.23
N LEU A 249 9.71 -2.16 -22.34
CA LEU A 249 11.09 -2.47 -21.99
C LEU A 249 11.67 -3.56 -22.91
N PRO A 250 13.00 -3.55 -23.16
CA PRO A 250 13.65 -4.64 -23.90
C PRO A 250 13.63 -5.94 -23.09
N ASN A 251 13.73 -7.08 -23.77
CA ASN A 251 13.81 -8.42 -23.18
C ASN A 251 12.65 -8.77 -22.22
N ASN A 252 11.47 -8.27 -22.51
CA ASN A 252 10.31 -8.33 -21.60
C ASN A 252 9.53 -9.65 -21.62
N LYS A 253 9.81 -10.58 -22.55
CA LYS A 253 8.97 -11.76 -22.85
C LYS A 253 8.59 -12.59 -21.60
N VAL A 254 9.57 -12.98 -20.80
CA VAL A 254 9.33 -13.84 -19.62
C VAL A 254 8.49 -13.11 -18.57
N VAL A 255 8.81 -11.85 -18.30
CA VAL A 255 8.10 -11.05 -17.28
C VAL A 255 6.68 -10.70 -17.74
N SER A 256 6.50 -10.36 -19.01
CA SER A 256 5.17 -10.07 -19.57
C SER A 256 4.25 -11.30 -19.52
N GLU A 257 4.76 -12.49 -19.84
CA GLU A 257 3.98 -13.73 -19.71
C GLU A 257 3.51 -14.00 -18.28
N ILE A 258 4.36 -13.74 -17.28
CA ILE A 258 4.01 -13.88 -15.86
C ILE A 258 2.89 -12.91 -15.49
N ILE A 259 2.99 -11.64 -15.88
CA ILE A 259 1.99 -10.61 -15.57
C ILE A 259 0.66 -10.89 -16.26
N ILE A 260 0.67 -11.31 -17.51
CA ILE A 260 -0.53 -11.72 -18.24
C ILE A 260 -1.22 -12.91 -17.54
N LYS A 261 -0.45 -13.91 -17.13
CA LYS A 261 -1.01 -15.05 -16.36
C LYS A 261 -1.64 -14.62 -15.04
N LEU A 262 -1.01 -13.67 -14.31
CA LEU A 262 -1.56 -13.12 -13.07
C LEU A 262 -2.84 -12.32 -13.34
N SER A 263 -2.87 -11.48 -14.37
CA SER A 263 -4.05 -10.71 -14.78
C SER A 263 -5.23 -11.64 -15.08
N ASN A 264 -4.98 -12.71 -15.85
CA ASN A 264 -6.00 -13.69 -16.17
C ASN A 264 -6.52 -14.44 -14.93
N LYS A 265 -5.64 -14.82 -13.99
CA LYS A 265 -6.06 -15.42 -12.72
C LYS A 265 -6.96 -14.49 -11.90
N VAL A 266 -6.62 -13.21 -11.82
CA VAL A 266 -7.46 -12.22 -11.11
C VAL A 266 -8.82 -12.07 -11.78
N CYS A 267 -8.89 -12.10 -13.12
CA CYS A 267 -10.17 -12.09 -13.85
C CYS A 267 -11.03 -13.30 -13.56
N LEU A 268 -10.42 -14.48 -13.36
CA LEU A 268 -11.13 -15.73 -13.11
C LEU A 268 -11.60 -15.91 -11.66
N LEU A 269 -11.10 -15.12 -10.71
CA LEU A 269 -11.38 -15.25 -9.27
C LEU A 269 -12.86 -15.15 -8.85
N TYR A 270 -13.83 -15.06 -9.72
CA TYR A 270 -15.27 -15.06 -9.43
C TYR A 270 -16.12 -15.39 -10.66
N THR A 271 -15.56 -16.10 -11.62
CA THR A 271 -16.30 -16.68 -12.76
C THR A 271 -16.72 -18.12 -12.48
N SER A 272 -17.01 -18.49 -11.24
CA SER A 272 -17.83 -19.67 -10.99
C SER A 272 -19.20 -19.40 -11.58
N PRO A 273 -19.78 -20.34 -12.37
CA PRO A 273 -21.11 -20.17 -12.90
C PRO A 273 -22.09 -19.86 -11.75
N SER A 274 -22.93 -18.87 -11.96
CA SER A 274 -24.03 -18.58 -11.04
C SER A 274 -24.84 -19.88 -10.89
N PRO A 275 -25.40 -20.19 -9.70
CA PRO A 275 -26.32 -21.31 -9.56
C PRO A 275 -27.50 -21.26 -10.55
N ARG A 276 -27.76 -20.11 -11.19
CA ARG A 276 -28.76 -19.94 -12.24
C ARG A 276 -28.30 -20.41 -13.63
N ASP A 277 -26.98 -20.60 -13.84
CA ASP A 277 -26.43 -21.03 -15.12
C ASP A 277 -26.27 -22.58 -15.21
N VAL A 278 -26.70 -23.31 -14.18
CA VAL A 278 -26.62 -24.78 -14.07
C VAL A 278 -28.00 -25.44 -14.25
N GLU A 279 -29.04 -24.66 -14.44
CA GLU A 279 -30.43 -25.16 -14.71
C GLU A 279 -30.84 -24.88 -16.17
N GLU A 280 -30.07 -25.38 -17.15
CA GLU A 280 -30.51 -25.66 -18.53
C GLU A 280 -29.98 -27.01 -18.99
#